data_bdae6400770c991c647fc2e291ceb864
#
_entry.id   bdae6400770c991c647fc2e291ceb864
#
_cell.length_a   1.000
_cell.length_b   1.000
_cell.length_c   1.000
_cell.angle_alpha   90.00
_cell.angle_beta   90.00
_cell.angle_gamma   90.00
#
_symmetry.space_group_name_H-M   'P 1'
#
loop_
_entity.id
_entity.type
_entity.pdbx_description
1 polymer ?
#
loop_
_entity_poly.entity_id
_entity_poly.type
_entity_poly.pdbx_seq_one_letter_code
_entity_poly.pdbx_strand_id
1 'polypeptide(L)'
;MNKKALIMTWEKYQDHEVIYPYYRVQESGYEVDIMSNKVGMIYGILGTYNECTKSVFDLNEEELFNKYLEDYDLLIIPGGVKSLEKLRQEQSALNFIKEWDSRGKTIGSICHGGQMLISSGIVNGRDVSGYYSIKDDLINAGGNFVDAESVVSDNLICCPHYKWMGQWMNKVIEINTAV
;
A
#
# COMPACT_ATOMS: atom_id res chain seq x y z
N MET A 1 0.19 15.93 -17.16
CA MET A 1 -0.50 15.90 -15.85
C MET A 1 0.51 15.47 -14.80
N ASN A 2 0.45 16.01 -13.59
CA ASN A 2 1.32 15.56 -12.50
C ASN A 2 0.91 14.15 -12.10
N LYS A 3 1.88 13.26 -11.88
CA LYS A 3 1.61 11.92 -11.34
C LYS A 3 1.11 12.02 -9.90
N LYS A 4 0.19 11.13 -9.52
CA LYS A 4 -0.38 11.11 -8.18
C LYS A 4 -0.19 9.76 -7.49
N ALA A 5 0.16 9.78 -6.22
CA ALA A 5 0.29 8.61 -5.38
C ALA A 5 -0.73 8.62 -4.24
N LEU A 6 -1.30 7.47 -3.96
CA LEU A 6 -2.21 7.25 -2.84
C LEU A 6 -1.54 6.32 -1.83
N ILE A 7 -1.42 6.77 -0.58
CA ILE A 7 -0.99 5.94 0.54
C ILE A 7 -2.23 5.51 1.32
N MET A 8 -2.55 4.23 1.30
CA MET A 8 -3.74 3.68 1.97
C MET A 8 -3.33 3.05 3.29
N THR A 9 -3.80 3.60 4.40
CA THR A 9 -3.45 3.17 5.75
C THR A 9 -4.62 3.32 6.73
N TRP A 10 -4.38 3.16 8.02
CA TRP A 10 -5.30 3.41 9.12
C TRP A 10 -4.51 3.97 10.30
N GLU A 11 -5.13 4.65 11.24
CA GLU A 11 -4.45 5.12 12.46
C GLU A 11 -3.69 3.98 13.15
N LYS A 12 -2.62 4.32 13.85
CA LYS A 12 -1.65 3.40 14.47
C LYS A 12 -0.84 2.59 13.44
N TYR A 13 -0.60 3.21 12.28
CA TYR A 13 0.31 2.69 11.25
C TYR A 13 1.76 2.64 11.76
N GLN A 14 2.61 1.88 11.09
CA GLN A 14 4.05 1.94 11.32
C GLN A 14 4.61 3.24 10.73
N ASP A 15 5.08 4.11 11.60
CA ASP A 15 5.44 5.50 11.30
C ASP A 15 6.40 5.64 10.13
N HIS A 16 7.48 4.86 10.10
CA HIS A 16 8.47 4.89 9.03
C HIS A 16 7.86 4.59 7.66
N GLU A 17 6.91 3.69 7.62
CA GLU A 17 6.32 3.15 6.39
C GLU A 17 5.27 4.06 5.76
N VAL A 18 4.88 5.13 6.45
CA VAL A 18 4.08 6.23 5.91
C VAL A 18 4.93 7.44 5.62
N ILE A 19 5.77 7.88 6.58
CA ILE A 19 6.55 9.12 6.48
C ILE A 19 7.57 9.05 5.34
N TYR A 20 8.35 7.98 5.29
CA TYR A 20 9.39 7.88 4.26
C TYR A 20 8.79 7.80 2.85
N PRO A 21 7.84 6.90 2.54
CA PRO A 21 7.19 6.89 1.24
C PRO A 21 6.53 8.22 0.88
N TYR A 22 5.87 8.89 1.82
CA TYR A 22 5.23 10.18 1.59
C TYR A 22 6.20 11.22 1.02
N TYR A 23 7.34 11.42 1.66
CA TYR A 23 8.34 12.38 1.17
C TYR A 23 9.10 11.85 -0.05
N ARG A 24 9.37 10.56 -0.12
CA ARG A 24 10.13 9.97 -1.23
C ARG A 24 9.40 10.07 -2.56
N VAL A 25 8.08 9.87 -2.58
CA VAL A 25 7.31 10.03 -3.83
C VAL A 25 7.15 11.50 -4.22
N GLN A 26 7.03 12.43 -3.26
CA GLN A 26 7.07 13.87 -3.54
C GLN A 26 8.39 14.29 -4.18
N GLU A 27 9.51 13.82 -3.65
CA GLU A 27 10.83 14.04 -4.22
C GLU A 27 10.93 13.54 -5.66
N SER A 28 10.18 12.52 -6.00
CA SER A 28 10.06 11.96 -7.36
C SER A 28 9.02 12.65 -8.24
N GLY A 29 8.43 13.76 -7.79
CA GLY A 29 7.50 14.59 -8.56
C GLY A 29 6.04 14.18 -8.49
N TYR A 30 5.64 13.34 -7.54
CA TYR A 30 4.23 12.99 -7.34
C TYR A 30 3.52 13.98 -6.41
N GLU A 31 2.27 14.25 -6.70
CA GLU A 31 1.32 14.70 -5.70
C GLU A 31 0.92 13.49 -4.84
N VAL A 32 0.85 13.65 -3.52
CA VAL A 32 0.59 12.54 -2.60
C VAL A 32 -0.60 12.82 -1.71
N ASP A 33 -1.54 11.91 -1.70
CA ASP A 33 -2.64 11.88 -0.75
C ASP A 33 -2.51 10.67 0.19
N ILE A 34 -2.95 10.85 1.43
CA ILE A 34 -3.12 9.76 2.39
C ILE A 34 -4.60 9.49 2.56
N MET A 35 -4.97 8.21 2.45
CA MET A 35 -6.31 7.69 2.71
C MET A 35 -6.30 6.88 4.00
N SER A 36 -7.21 7.17 4.92
CA SER A 36 -7.31 6.49 6.21
C SER A 36 -8.75 6.44 6.72
N ASN A 37 -8.94 6.03 7.98
CA ASN A 37 -10.27 5.95 8.63
C ASN A 37 -10.98 7.30 8.84
N LYS A 38 -10.27 8.40 8.67
CA LYS A 38 -10.83 9.76 8.78
C LYS A 38 -10.00 10.75 8.00
N VAL A 39 -10.57 11.86 7.61
CA VAL A 39 -9.87 13.05 7.12
C VAL A 39 -9.34 13.86 8.30
N GLY A 40 -8.19 14.50 8.13
CA GLY A 40 -7.52 15.29 9.17
C GLY A 40 -6.31 14.57 9.74
N MET A 41 -5.90 14.93 10.93
CA MET A 41 -4.67 14.41 11.54
C MET A 41 -4.82 12.97 11.99
N ILE A 42 -3.91 12.12 11.53
CA ILE A 42 -3.78 10.71 11.93
C ILE A 42 -2.40 10.45 12.53
N TYR A 43 -2.32 9.47 13.40
CA TYR A 43 -1.11 9.19 14.17
C TYR A 43 -0.60 7.76 13.96
N GLY A 44 0.72 7.64 13.80
CA GLY A 44 1.43 6.38 13.85
C GLY A 44 1.57 5.83 15.28
N ILE A 45 2.03 4.60 15.39
CA ILE A 45 2.18 3.92 16.70
C ILE A 45 3.30 4.54 17.56
N LEU A 46 4.30 5.16 16.93
CA LEU A 46 5.40 5.86 17.62
C LEU A 46 5.09 7.34 17.87
N GLY A 47 3.91 7.83 17.48
CA GLY A 47 3.43 9.18 17.74
C GLY A 47 3.72 10.20 16.65
N THR A 48 4.26 9.82 15.51
CA THR A 48 4.32 10.72 14.35
C THR A 48 2.92 10.99 13.81
N TYR A 49 2.76 12.08 13.10
CA TYR A 49 1.46 12.46 12.54
C TYR A 49 1.58 12.83 11.07
N ASN A 50 0.50 12.65 10.36
CA ASN A 50 0.32 13.08 8.97
C ASN A 50 -1.10 13.60 8.77
N GLU A 51 -1.26 14.53 7.84
CA GLU A 51 -2.57 14.98 7.39
C GLU A 51 -3.14 13.97 6.39
N CYS A 52 -4.27 13.39 6.73
CA CYS A 52 -5.03 12.50 5.87
C CYS A 52 -6.05 13.30 5.07
N THR A 53 -6.03 13.20 3.76
CA THR A 53 -6.86 14.00 2.86
C THR A 53 -8.05 13.23 2.28
N LYS A 54 -8.06 11.90 2.38
CA LYS A 54 -9.11 11.02 1.88
C LYS A 54 -9.58 10.05 2.95
N SER A 55 -10.86 9.73 2.93
CA SER A 55 -11.41 8.69 3.79
C SER A 55 -11.51 7.35 3.04
N VAL A 56 -11.15 6.26 3.71
CA VAL A 56 -11.38 4.91 3.16
C VAL A 56 -12.87 4.65 2.93
N PHE A 57 -13.74 5.32 3.68
CA PHE A 57 -15.19 5.20 3.54
C PHE A 57 -15.73 5.88 2.28
N ASP A 58 -14.97 6.77 1.64
CA ASP A 58 -15.28 7.34 0.32
C ASP A 58 -15.41 6.22 -0.73
N LEU A 59 -14.68 5.11 -0.54
CA LEU A 59 -14.71 3.96 -1.44
C LEU A 59 -16.04 3.19 -1.43
N ASN A 60 -16.96 3.50 -0.54
CA ASN A 60 -18.33 2.98 -0.56
C ASN A 60 -19.21 3.71 -1.59
N GLU A 61 -18.77 4.87 -2.07
CA GLU A 61 -19.45 5.64 -3.10
C GLU A 61 -18.84 5.30 -4.47
N GLU A 62 -19.64 4.76 -5.38
CA GLU A 62 -19.18 4.29 -6.71
C GLU A 62 -18.46 5.39 -7.51
N GLU A 63 -18.96 6.63 -7.45
CA GLU A 63 -18.36 7.77 -8.13
C GLU A 63 -16.94 8.05 -7.60
N LEU A 64 -16.75 8.10 -6.28
CA LEU A 64 -15.45 8.34 -5.66
C LEU A 64 -14.51 7.15 -5.85
N PHE A 65 -15.02 5.92 -5.77
CA PHE A 65 -14.24 4.71 -6.04
C PHE A 65 -13.62 4.75 -7.44
N ASN A 66 -14.44 5.00 -8.46
CA ASN A 66 -13.99 5.10 -9.85
C ASN A 66 -13.06 6.30 -10.05
N LYS A 67 -13.40 7.45 -9.49
CA LYS A 67 -12.56 8.65 -9.55
C LYS A 67 -11.16 8.39 -9.00
N TYR A 68 -11.02 7.75 -7.86
CA TYR A 68 -9.71 7.46 -7.27
C TYR A 68 -8.93 6.42 -8.08
N LEU A 69 -9.60 5.45 -8.72
CA LEU A 69 -8.95 4.54 -9.66
C LEU A 69 -8.36 5.26 -10.88
N GLU A 70 -8.98 6.34 -11.34
CA GLU A 70 -8.49 7.12 -12.49
C GLU A 70 -7.46 8.19 -12.11
N ASP A 71 -7.65 8.86 -10.97
CA ASP A 71 -6.84 10.02 -10.57
C ASP A 71 -5.43 9.66 -10.11
N TYR A 72 -5.22 8.47 -9.55
CA TYR A 72 -3.93 8.07 -8.98
C TYR A 72 -3.19 7.06 -9.87
N ASP A 73 -1.86 7.17 -9.89
CA ASP A 73 -0.97 6.34 -10.69
C ASP A 73 -0.27 5.25 -9.87
N LEU A 74 -0.11 5.47 -8.58
CA LEU A 74 0.63 4.62 -7.65
C LEU A 74 -0.15 4.42 -6.36
N LEU A 75 -0.29 3.16 -5.93
CA LEU A 75 -0.85 2.81 -4.64
C LEU A 75 0.26 2.27 -3.71
N ILE A 76 0.36 2.83 -2.51
CA ILE A 76 1.28 2.38 -1.47
C ILE A 76 0.48 1.88 -0.27
N ILE A 77 0.81 0.68 0.20
CA ILE A 77 0.16 0.02 1.33
C ILE A 77 1.20 -0.19 2.44
N PRO A 78 1.29 0.74 3.40
CA PRO A 78 2.15 0.61 4.58
C PRO A 78 1.70 -0.52 5.50
N GLY A 79 2.61 -0.91 6.41
CA GLY A 79 2.31 -1.84 7.47
C GLY A 79 1.84 -1.18 8.77
N GLY A 80 2.00 -1.91 9.83
CA GLY A 80 1.48 -1.61 11.16
C GLY A 80 0.36 -2.58 11.52
N VAL A 81 0.63 -3.54 12.40
CA VAL A 81 -0.32 -4.60 12.76
C VAL A 81 -1.69 -4.05 13.16
N LYS A 82 -1.71 -3.03 14.04
CA LYS A 82 -2.96 -2.43 14.53
C LYS A 82 -3.74 -1.70 13.44
N SER A 83 -3.04 -1.07 12.51
CA SER A 83 -3.62 -0.41 11.35
C SER A 83 -4.27 -1.43 10.42
N LEU A 84 -3.53 -2.45 10.04
CA LEU A 84 -3.97 -3.45 9.07
C LEU A 84 -5.10 -4.34 9.64
N GLU A 85 -5.09 -4.62 10.94
CA GLU A 85 -6.18 -5.34 11.60
C GLU A 85 -7.54 -4.66 11.40
N LYS A 86 -7.56 -3.34 11.32
CA LYS A 86 -8.78 -2.57 11.04
C LYS A 86 -9.03 -2.43 9.53
N LEU A 87 -8.04 -1.96 8.80
CA LEU A 87 -8.18 -1.67 7.37
C LEU A 87 -8.63 -2.89 6.56
N ARG A 88 -8.11 -4.08 6.87
CA ARG A 88 -8.47 -5.32 6.17
C ARG A 88 -9.91 -5.78 6.36
N GLN A 89 -10.66 -5.16 7.29
CA GLN A 89 -12.09 -5.43 7.49
C GLN A 89 -12.97 -4.58 6.55
N GLU A 90 -12.41 -3.55 5.92
CA GLU A 90 -13.13 -2.67 5.01
C GLU A 90 -13.23 -3.28 3.62
N GLN A 91 -14.37 -3.86 3.30
CA GLN A 91 -14.58 -4.57 2.03
C GLN A 91 -14.38 -3.66 0.81
N SER A 92 -14.75 -2.40 0.91
CA SER A 92 -14.54 -1.41 -0.17
C SER A 92 -13.06 -1.17 -0.46
N ALA A 93 -12.20 -1.15 0.57
CA ALA A 93 -10.76 -1.04 0.41
C ALA A 93 -10.17 -2.29 -0.27
N LEU A 94 -10.64 -3.49 0.12
CA LEU A 94 -10.23 -4.74 -0.51
C LEU A 94 -10.64 -4.80 -1.99
N ASN A 95 -11.86 -4.39 -2.29
CA ASN A 95 -12.36 -4.32 -3.67
C ASN A 95 -11.57 -3.29 -4.50
N PHE A 96 -11.20 -2.16 -3.91
CA PHE A 96 -10.39 -1.13 -4.55
C PHE A 96 -9.00 -1.67 -4.93
N ILE A 97 -8.31 -2.35 -4.02
CA ILE A 97 -7.00 -2.96 -4.27
C ILE A 97 -7.12 -4.02 -5.38
N LYS A 98 -8.15 -4.85 -5.33
CA LYS A 98 -8.39 -5.87 -6.34
C LYS A 98 -8.63 -5.27 -7.73
N GLU A 99 -9.45 -4.23 -7.83
CA GLU A 99 -9.71 -3.53 -9.09
C GLU A 99 -8.45 -2.80 -9.59
N TRP A 100 -7.69 -2.18 -8.67
CA TRP A 100 -6.42 -1.53 -8.97
C TRP A 100 -5.42 -2.51 -9.59
N ASP A 101 -5.28 -3.69 -9.00
CA ASP A 101 -4.42 -4.77 -9.49
C ASP A 101 -4.87 -5.29 -10.86
N SER A 102 -6.17 -5.48 -11.06
CA SER A 102 -6.74 -5.95 -12.34
C SER A 102 -6.45 -5.01 -13.51
N ARG A 103 -6.24 -3.73 -13.22
CA ARG A 103 -5.83 -2.71 -14.21
C ARG A 103 -4.32 -2.66 -14.46
N GLY A 104 -3.55 -3.52 -13.81
CA GLY A 104 -2.09 -3.56 -13.92
C GLY A 104 -1.38 -2.33 -13.34
N LYS A 105 -2.06 -1.56 -12.49
CA LYS A 105 -1.48 -0.35 -11.87
C LYS A 105 -0.55 -0.72 -10.72
N THR A 106 0.53 0.03 -10.57
CA THR A 106 1.59 -0.26 -9.60
C THR A 106 1.10 -0.23 -8.15
N ILE A 107 1.43 -1.27 -7.41
CA ILE A 107 1.19 -1.41 -5.96
C ILE A 107 2.52 -1.63 -5.26
N GLY A 108 2.88 -0.75 -4.35
CA GLY A 108 3.97 -0.95 -3.39
C GLY A 108 3.42 -1.39 -2.04
N SER A 109 3.80 -2.56 -1.55
CA SER A 109 3.37 -3.08 -0.24
C SER A 109 4.57 -3.39 0.64
N ILE A 110 4.48 -3.04 1.92
CA ILE A 110 5.58 -3.26 2.87
C ILE A 110 5.07 -3.86 4.19
N CYS A 111 5.89 -4.74 4.77
CA CYS A 111 5.69 -5.28 6.11
C CYS A 111 4.34 -5.99 6.23
N HIS A 112 3.52 -5.64 7.22
CA HIS A 112 2.16 -6.18 7.37
C HIS A 112 1.16 -5.71 6.30
N GLY A 113 1.56 -4.77 5.41
CA GLY A 113 0.78 -4.41 4.23
C GLY A 113 0.38 -5.61 3.37
N GLY A 114 1.19 -6.68 3.40
CA GLY A 114 0.86 -7.96 2.79
C GLY A 114 -0.48 -8.56 3.22
N GLN A 115 -1.00 -8.21 4.40
CA GLN A 115 -2.32 -8.66 4.85
C GLN A 115 -3.45 -8.11 3.96
N MET A 116 -3.29 -6.89 3.44
CA MET A 116 -4.25 -6.33 2.47
C MET A 116 -4.23 -7.10 1.15
N LEU A 117 -3.04 -7.51 0.71
CA LEU A 117 -2.88 -8.31 -0.52
C LEU A 117 -3.56 -9.68 -0.38
N ILE A 118 -3.40 -10.32 0.78
CA ILE A 118 -4.05 -11.60 1.12
C ILE A 118 -5.57 -11.43 1.08
N SER A 119 -6.09 -10.46 1.82
CA SER A 119 -7.53 -10.23 1.95
C SER A 119 -8.18 -9.77 0.65
N SER A 120 -7.44 -9.10 -0.22
CA SER A 120 -7.89 -8.71 -1.57
C SER A 120 -7.81 -9.84 -2.59
N GLY A 121 -7.19 -10.97 -2.23
CA GLY A 121 -7.09 -12.15 -3.10
C GLY A 121 -6.13 -12.00 -4.29
N ILE A 122 -5.11 -11.14 -4.18
CA ILE A 122 -4.19 -10.84 -5.30
C ILE A 122 -2.80 -11.48 -5.18
N VAL A 123 -2.59 -12.37 -4.21
CA VAL A 123 -1.27 -13.01 -3.99
C VAL A 123 -1.11 -14.37 -4.68
N ASN A 124 -2.20 -15.02 -5.06
CA ASN A 124 -2.17 -16.38 -5.59
C ASN A 124 -1.31 -16.48 -6.87
N GLY A 125 -0.34 -17.40 -6.85
CA GLY A 125 0.55 -17.65 -7.97
C GLY A 125 1.65 -16.59 -8.20
N ARG A 126 1.82 -15.64 -7.28
CA ARG A 126 2.78 -14.53 -7.41
C ARG A 126 3.95 -14.67 -6.43
N ASP A 127 5.11 -14.16 -6.83
CA ASP A 127 6.20 -13.91 -5.88
C ASP A 127 5.81 -12.73 -5.01
N VAL A 128 5.84 -12.93 -3.69
CA VAL A 128 5.41 -11.94 -2.72
C VAL A 128 6.36 -11.92 -1.52
N SER A 129 6.37 -10.80 -0.82
CA SER A 129 7.05 -10.66 0.45
C SER A 129 6.17 -9.86 1.42
N GLY A 130 6.47 -9.96 2.68
CA GLY A 130 5.81 -9.23 3.75
C GLY A 130 6.55 -9.48 5.06
N TYR A 131 6.08 -8.88 6.15
CA TYR A 131 6.73 -9.08 7.44
C TYR A 131 6.79 -10.57 7.79
N TYR A 132 7.87 -10.99 8.41
CA TYR A 132 8.20 -12.41 8.62
C TYR A 132 7.11 -13.18 9.37
N SER A 133 6.36 -12.53 10.26
CA SER A 133 5.27 -13.16 11.01
C SER A 133 4.06 -13.55 10.15
N ILE A 134 3.90 -12.96 8.96
CA ILE A 134 2.81 -13.30 8.02
C ILE A 134 3.26 -14.17 6.86
N LYS A 135 4.47 -14.72 6.92
CA LYS A 135 5.01 -15.60 5.87
C LYS A 135 4.07 -16.75 5.55
N ASP A 136 3.65 -17.48 6.59
CA ASP A 136 2.79 -18.65 6.41
C ASP A 136 1.41 -18.25 5.87
N ASP A 137 0.91 -17.08 6.25
CA ASP A 137 -0.36 -16.55 5.73
C ASP A 137 -0.28 -16.25 4.22
N LEU A 138 0.83 -15.65 3.77
CA LEU A 138 1.09 -15.41 2.35
C LEU A 138 1.19 -16.72 1.56
N ILE A 139 1.89 -17.72 2.09
CA ILE A 139 2.00 -19.05 1.47
C ILE A 139 0.63 -19.73 1.42
N ASN A 140 -0.13 -19.71 2.50
CA ASN A 140 -1.47 -20.30 2.57
C ASN A 140 -2.47 -19.62 1.62
N ALA A 141 -2.26 -18.33 1.33
CA ALA A 141 -3.03 -17.60 0.32
C ALA A 141 -2.60 -17.90 -1.13
N GLY A 142 -1.63 -18.80 -1.32
CA GLY A 142 -1.16 -19.23 -2.63
C GLY A 142 0.01 -18.43 -3.20
N GLY A 143 0.61 -17.53 -2.40
CA GLY A 143 1.80 -16.78 -2.79
C GLY A 143 3.10 -17.60 -2.65
N ASN A 144 4.08 -17.28 -3.46
CA ASN A 144 5.45 -17.76 -3.29
C ASN A 144 6.24 -16.73 -2.47
N PHE A 145 6.48 -17.03 -1.19
CA PHE A 145 7.18 -16.10 -0.30
C PHE A 145 8.67 -16.03 -0.66
N VAL A 146 9.14 -14.82 -0.94
CA VAL A 146 10.55 -14.52 -1.22
C VAL A 146 11.09 -13.56 -0.18
N ASP A 147 12.16 -13.94 0.51
CA ASP A 147 12.85 -13.09 1.49
C ASP A 147 13.94 -12.28 0.78
N ALA A 148 13.56 -11.11 0.28
CA ALA A 148 14.46 -10.20 -0.40
C ALA A 148 14.05 -8.75 -0.11
N GLU A 149 14.99 -7.82 -0.29
CA GLU A 149 14.79 -6.38 -0.03
C GLU A 149 13.62 -5.78 -0.81
N SER A 150 13.41 -6.27 -2.03
CA SER A 150 12.34 -5.86 -2.92
C SER A 150 11.99 -7.04 -3.83
N VAL A 151 10.74 -7.46 -3.76
CA VAL A 151 10.20 -8.57 -4.56
C VAL A 151 9.20 -8.03 -5.56
N VAL A 152 9.48 -8.24 -6.84
CA VAL A 152 8.66 -7.74 -7.94
C VAL A 152 7.92 -8.90 -8.60
N SER A 153 6.61 -8.76 -8.72
CA SER A 153 5.76 -9.65 -9.49
C SER A 153 4.76 -8.81 -10.29
N ASP A 154 5.06 -8.61 -11.56
CA ASP A 154 4.34 -7.72 -12.46
C ASP A 154 4.24 -6.28 -11.90
N ASN A 155 3.03 -5.82 -11.59
CA ASN A 155 2.73 -4.50 -11.03
C ASN A 155 2.86 -4.43 -9.50
N LEU A 156 3.14 -5.54 -8.82
CA LEU A 156 3.23 -5.64 -7.37
C LEU A 156 4.67 -5.68 -6.90
N ILE A 157 5.04 -4.74 -6.02
CA ILE A 157 6.37 -4.62 -5.45
C ILE A 157 6.28 -4.73 -3.94
N CYS A 158 6.78 -5.84 -3.37
CA CYS A 158 6.71 -6.15 -1.95
C CYS A 158 8.04 -5.94 -1.23
N CYS A 159 7.97 -5.60 0.05
CA CYS A 159 9.12 -5.48 0.94
C CYS A 159 8.79 -6.09 2.33
N PRO A 160 9.70 -6.87 2.94
CA PRO A 160 9.40 -7.50 4.23
C PRO A 160 9.51 -6.55 5.42
N HIS A 161 10.37 -5.53 5.36
CA HIS A 161 10.71 -4.73 6.53
C HIS A 161 11.16 -3.31 6.18
N TYR A 162 10.86 -2.32 7.03
CA TYR A 162 11.24 -0.92 6.79
C TYR A 162 12.75 -0.68 6.68
N LYS A 163 13.60 -1.57 7.19
CA LYS A 163 15.06 -1.49 6.99
C LYS A 163 15.47 -1.50 5.52
N TRP A 164 14.62 -2.02 4.63
CA TRP A 164 14.82 -2.09 3.19
C TRP A 164 14.00 -1.05 2.39
N MET A 165 13.36 -0.10 3.08
CA MET A 165 12.47 0.88 2.43
C MET A 165 13.15 1.67 1.30
N GLY A 166 14.43 1.98 1.44
CA GLY A 166 15.17 2.71 0.41
C GLY A 166 15.21 1.95 -0.91
N GLN A 167 15.64 0.70 -0.86
CA GLN A 167 15.73 -0.19 -2.02
C GLN A 167 14.35 -0.45 -2.62
N TRP A 168 13.38 -0.73 -1.76
CA TRP A 168 12.00 -0.97 -2.17
C TRP A 168 11.37 0.23 -2.86
N MET A 169 11.45 1.43 -2.28
CA MET A 169 10.88 2.64 -2.89
C MET A 169 11.56 3.03 -4.19
N ASN A 170 12.87 2.81 -4.32
CA ASN A 170 13.55 2.99 -5.59
C ASN A 170 12.94 2.07 -6.66
N LYS A 171 12.70 0.80 -6.34
CA LYS A 171 12.11 -0.15 -7.28
C LYS A 171 10.64 0.19 -7.60
N VAL A 172 9.85 0.61 -6.62
CA VAL A 172 8.47 1.07 -6.83
C VAL A 172 8.41 2.23 -7.81
N ILE A 173 9.26 3.25 -7.62
CA ILE A 173 9.31 4.43 -8.49
C ILE A 173 9.82 4.06 -9.89
N GLU A 174 10.87 3.25 -9.98
CA GLU A 174 11.41 2.76 -11.25
C GLU A 174 10.33 2.09 -12.11
N ILE A 175 9.58 1.15 -11.52
CA ILE A 175 8.54 0.41 -12.23
C ILE A 175 7.38 1.33 -12.61
N ASN A 176 6.90 2.16 -11.70
CA ASN A 176 5.78 3.06 -11.98
C ASN A 176 6.13 4.16 -13.01
N THR A 177 7.40 4.47 -13.20
CA THR A 177 7.83 5.45 -14.23
C THR A 177 8.09 4.81 -15.58
N ALA A 178 8.24 3.50 -15.66
CA ALA A 178 8.46 2.73 -16.89
C ALA A 178 7.16 2.40 -17.66
N VAL A 179 5.99 2.63 -17.04
CA VAL A 179 4.64 2.33 -17.57
C VAL A 179 4.05 3.50 -18.36
#